data_60f8cf49dd23219e4d6f9ce495e9a441
#
_entry.id   60f8cf49dd23219e4d6f9ce495e9a441
#
_cell.length_a   1.000
_cell.length_b   1.000
_cell.length_c   1.000
_cell.angle_alpha   90.00
_cell.angle_beta   90.00
_cell.angle_gamma   90.00
#
_symmetry.space_group_name_H-M   'P 1'
#
loop_
_entity.id
_entity.type
_entity.pdbx_description
1 polymer ?
#
loop_
_entity_poly.entity_id
_entity_poly.type
_entity_poly.pdbx_seq_one_letter_code
_entity_poly.pdbx_strand_id
1 'polypeptide(L)'
;MNHYSANSSSQSSQHMDKEFIYSDEELIARFQNGDEQAYVELVNRYRDRLMTFVYRFVNDGVIAEDIVQDTLVKLYTHKDYYRNIAKFSTWIYTIAGNLAKTELRKKKRRKVTNLSEMGTEDWEYQIPAVERDTGDKVQSQFAEQQIQRAIQSLPLHFRTVVILRDIQELSYEEISKIVEVPLGTVKSRINRARLQLQEMLKELR
;
A
#
# COMPACT_ATOMS: atom_id res chain seq x y z
N MET A 1 39.25 25.89 60.24
CA MET A 1 39.34 26.24 58.83
C MET A 1 39.34 24.93 58.06
N ASN A 2 38.18 24.44 57.70
CA ASN A 2 37.99 23.17 56.95
C ASN A 2 37.25 23.39 55.69
N HIS A 3 37.91 23.18 54.59
CA HIS A 3 37.27 23.08 53.24
C HIS A 3 36.84 21.65 53.01
N TYR A 4 35.55 21.41 52.91
CA TYR A 4 35.01 20.20 52.35
C TYR A 4 34.53 20.51 50.92
N SER A 5 35.27 19.97 49.97
CA SER A 5 34.83 19.92 48.58
C SER A 5 34.12 18.59 48.35
N ALA A 6 32.84 18.61 48.20
CA ALA A 6 32.04 17.46 47.76
C ALA A 6 32.06 17.38 46.24
N ASN A 7 32.71 16.34 45.75
CA ASN A 7 32.75 16.01 44.30
C ASN A 7 31.60 15.04 44.03
N SER A 8 30.48 15.58 43.52
CA SER A 8 29.35 14.77 43.07
C SER A 8 29.52 14.47 41.58
N SER A 9 30.09 13.32 41.31
CA SER A 9 30.20 12.73 39.99
C SER A 9 28.83 12.29 39.53
N SER A 10 28.20 13.11 38.68
CA SER A 10 26.99 12.75 37.95
C SER A 10 27.36 11.73 36.85
N GLN A 11 27.20 10.46 37.15
CA GLN A 11 27.21 9.42 36.11
C GLN A 11 25.89 9.51 35.34
N SER A 12 25.93 10.25 34.26
CA SER A 12 24.90 10.20 33.25
C SER A 12 25.00 8.85 32.53
N SER A 13 24.16 7.91 32.94
CA SER A 13 23.97 6.66 32.23
C SER A 13 23.37 6.97 30.87
N GLN A 14 24.23 7.07 29.86
CA GLN A 14 23.78 7.01 28.47
C GLN A 14 23.28 5.59 28.21
N HIS A 15 21.99 5.37 28.39
CA HIS A 15 21.29 4.26 27.75
C HIS A 15 21.29 4.53 26.26
N MET A 16 22.30 4.02 25.59
CA MET A 16 22.22 3.80 24.15
C MET A 16 21.16 2.70 23.94
N ASP A 17 19.92 3.12 23.70
CA ASP A 17 18.89 2.26 23.15
C ASP A 17 19.43 1.69 21.85
N LYS A 18 19.91 0.45 21.87
CA LYS A 18 20.10 -0.33 20.66
C LYS A 18 18.71 -0.49 20.09
N GLU A 19 18.43 0.25 19.02
CA GLU A 19 17.22 0.10 18.21
C GLU A 19 17.25 -1.33 17.66
N PHE A 20 16.58 -2.26 18.34
CA PHE A 20 16.38 -3.62 17.86
C PHE A 20 15.40 -3.55 16.69
N ILE A 21 15.93 -3.63 15.50
CA ILE A 21 15.10 -3.71 14.29
C ILE A 21 14.51 -5.11 14.22
N TYR A 22 13.30 -5.27 14.76
CA TYR A 22 12.54 -6.52 14.66
C TYR A 22 12.04 -6.72 13.22
N SER A 23 12.04 -7.97 12.75
CA SER A 23 11.34 -8.34 11.51
C SER A 23 9.83 -8.18 11.66
N ASP A 24 9.11 -8.12 10.55
CA ASP A 24 7.65 -7.99 10.59
C ASP A 24 6.99 -9.22 11.23
N GLU A 25 7.58 -10.39 11.07
CA GLU A 25 7.16 -11.66 11.69
C GLU A 25 7.36 -11.65 13.20
N GLU A 26 8.44 -11.07 13.68
CA GLU A 26 8.69 -10.87 15.11
C GLU A 26 7.72 -9.84 15.71
N LEU A 27 7.47 -8.74 15.00
CA LEU A 27 6.53 -7.71 15.46
C LEU A 27 5.11 -8.26 15.58
N ILE A 28 4.61 -8.98 14.57
CA ILE A 28 3.26 -9.54 14.67
C ILE A 28 3.17 -10.59 15.79
N ALA A 29 4.20 -11.41 16.01
CA ALA A 29 4.23 -12.36 17.11
C ALA A 29 4.21 -11.65 18.48
N ARG A 30 4.96 -10.56 18.65
CA ARG A 30 4.92 -9.73 19.86
C ARG A 30 3.55 -9.11 20.08
N PHE A 31 2.93 -8.59 19.02
CA PHE A 31 1.60 -8.02 19.08
C PHE A 31 0.53 -9.07 19.44
N GLN A 32 0.63 -10.30 18.93
CA GLN A 32 -0.23 -11.41 19.35
C GLN A 32 -0.12 -11.69 20.85
N ASN A 33 1.07 -11.52 21.43
CA ASN A 33 1.33 -11.67 22.86
C ASN A 33 1.03 -10.41 23.70
N GLY A 34 0.37 -9.40 23.12
CA GLY A 34 -0.11 -8.23 23.86
C GLY A 34 0.81 -6.99 23.81
N ASP A 35 1.88 -7.01 23.01
CA ASP A 35 2.76 -5.85 22.85
C ASP A 35 2.14 -4.86 21.84
N GLU A 36 1.42 -3.86 22.33
CA GLU A 36 0.79 -2.81 21.53
C GLU A 36 1.81 -1.94 20.77
N GLN A 37 3.04 -1.80 21.26
CA GLN A 37 4.08 -1.05 20.55
C GLN A 37 4.51 -1.75 19.25
N ALA A 38 4.49 -3.07 19.23
CA ALA A 38 4.75 -3.84 18.02
C ALA A 38 3.69 -3.59 16.93
N TYR A 39 2.41 -3.39 17.32
CA TYR A 39 1.36 -2.97 16.39
C TYR A 39 1.62 -1.57 15.83
N VAL A 40 1.98 -0.59 16.69
CA VAL A 40 2.30 0.77 16.24
C VAL A 40 3.44 0.75 15.23
N GLU A 41 4.47 -0.04 15.47
CA GLU A 41 5.60 -0.18 14.53
C GLU A 41 5.15 -0.80 13.19
N LEU A 42 4.32 -1.84 13.20
CA LEU A 42 3.74 -2.41 11.97
C LEU A 42 2.90 -1.37 11.20
N VAL A 43 2.09 -0.57 11.92
CA VAL A 43 1.32 0.53 11.31
C VAL A 43 2.25 1.53 10.63
N ASN A 44 3.31 1.98 11.32
CA ASN A 44 4.27 2.93 10.78
C ASN A 44 4.96 2.40 9.52
N ARG A 45 5.32 1.11 9.47
CA ARG A 45 5.96 0.48 8.30
C ARG A 45 5.02 0.32 7.10
N TYR A 46 3.75 0.02 7.36
CA TYR A 46 2.84 -0.41 6.31
C TYR A 46 1.83 0.65 5.86
N ARG A 47 1.50 1.65 6.67
CA ARG A 47 0.48 2.65 6.33
C ARG A 47 0.70 3.30 4.97
N ASP A 48 1.87 3.86 4.72
CA ASP A 48 2.16 4.60 3.47
C ASP A 48 2.29 3.64 2.27
N ARG A 49 2.85 2.45 2.50
CA ARG A 49 2.94 1.40 1.49
C ARG A 49 1.56 0.88 1.09
N LEU A 50 0.67 0.66 2.05
CA LEU A 50 -0.73 0.30 1.82
C LEU A 50 -1.48 1.43 1.12
N MET A 51 -1.25 2.69 1.53
CA MET A 51 -1.86 3.85 0.89
C MET A 51 -1.48 3.93 -0.59
N THR A 52 -0.20 3.80 -0.90
CA THR A 52 0.29 3.74 -2.29
C THR A 52 -0.34 2.58 -3.06
N PHE A 53 -0.35 1.37 -2.48
CA PHE A 53 -0.93 0.18 -3.11
C PHE A 53 -2.41 0.37 -3.41
N VAL A 54 -3.20 0.77 -2.42
CA VAL A 54 -4.66 0.91 -2.56
C VAL A 54 -5.01 2.05 -3.50
N TYR A 55 -4.33 3.21 -3.38
CA TYR A 55 -4.55 4.34 -4.28
C TYR A 55 -4.29 3.96 -5.76
N ARG A 56 -3.19 3.27 -6.05
CA ARG A 56 -2.91 2.77 -7.41
C ARG A 56 -4.00 1.83 -7.91
N PHE A 57 -4.70 1.18 -7.00
CA PHE A 57 -5.76 0.23 -7.31
C PHE A 57 -7.11 0.91 -7.60
N VAL A 58 -7.56 1.82 -6.71
CA VAL A 58 -8.90 2.42 -6.74
C VAL A 58 -8.95 3.80 -7.43
N ASN A 59 -7.83 4.51 -7.49
CA ASN A 59 -7.68 5.86 -8.03
C ASN A 59 -8.63 6.88 -7.36
N ASP A 60 -8.72 6.81 -6.03
CA ASP A 60 -9.53 7.70 -5.22
C ASP A 60 -8.90 7.75 -3.82
N GLY A 61 -8.47 8.96 -3.40
CA GLY A 61 -7.72 9.14 -2.17
C GLY A 61 -8.55 8.85 -0.92
N VAL A 62 -9.81 9.27 -0.91
CA VAL A 62 -10.73 9.05 0.23
C VAL A 62 -11.03 7.57 0.38
N ILE A 63 -11.40 6.91 -0.69
CA ILE A 63 -11.65 5.45 -0.69
C ILE A 63 -10.38 4.68 -0.33
N ALA A 64 -9.21 5.14 -0.76
CA ALA A 64 -7.94 4.50 -0.41
C ALA A 64 -7.66 4.61 1.09
N GLU A 65 -7.90 5.78 1.69
CA GLU A 65 -7.73 5.98 3.13
C GLU A 65 -8.68 5.09 3.95
N ASP A 66 -9.95 5.02 3.59
CA ASP A 66 -10.93 4.15 4.24
C ASP A 66 -10.48 2.67 4.19
N ILE A 67 -10.03 2.19 3.02
CA ILE A 67 -9.56 0.82 2.86
C ILE A 67 -8.30 0.55 3.69
N VAL A 68 -7.39 1.51 3.78
CA VAL A 68 -6.18 1.38 4.60
C VAL A 68 -6.55 1.32 6.08
N GLN A 69 -7.43 2.18 6.55
CA GLN A 69 -7.95 2.16 7.92
C GLN A 69 -8.63 0.81 8.23
N ASP A 70 -9.52 0.34 7.37
CA ASP A 70 -10.15 -0.97 7.51
C ASP A 70 -9.13 -2.13 7.54
N THR A 71 -8.05 -2.03 6.75
CA THR A 71 -6.97 -3.01 6.73
C THR A 71 -6.24 -3.04 8.08
N LEU A 72 -5.92 -1.88 8.63
CA LEU A 72 -5.24 -1.75 9.92
C LEU A 72 -6.14 -2.18 11.09
N VAL A 73 -7.44 -1.87 11.04
CA VAL A 73 -8.42 -2.38 12.01
C VAL A 73 -8.50 -3.91 11.93
N LYS A 74 -8.51 -4.49 10.72
CA LYS A 74 -8.46 -5.96 10.56
C LYS A 74 -7.16 -6.57 11.06
N LEU A 75 -6.02 -5.92 10.86
CA LEU A 75 -4.76 -6.34 11.48
C LEU A 75 -4.89 -6.39 13.00
N TYR A 76 -5.48 -5.36 13.62
CA TYR A 76 -5.65 -5.30 15.07
C TYR A 76 -6.60 -6.39 15.58
N THR A 77 -7.79 -6.49 14.99
CA THR A 77 -8.87 -7.36 15.47
C THR A 77 -8.67 -8.83 15.11
N HIS A 78 -7.89 -9.12 14.08
CA HIS A 78 -7.67 -10.46 13.54
C HIS A 78 -6.21 -10.92 13.62
N LYS A 79 -5.40 -10.30 14.49
CA LYS A 79 -3.97 -10.64 14.65
C LYS A 79 -3.72 -12.14 14.85
N ASP A 80 -4.60 -12.84 15.57
CA ASP A 80 -4.48 -14.25 15.90
C ASP A 80 -4.74 -15.19 14.68
N TYR A 81 -5.31 -14.67 13.59
CA TYR A 81 -5.44 -15.42 12.34
C TYR A 81 -4.13 -15.46 11.53
N TYR A 82 -3.20 -14.54 11.80
CA TYR A 82 -1.89 -14.64 11.19
C TYR A 82 -1.16 -15.86 11.74
N ARG A 83 -0.79 -16.76 10.83
CA ARG A 83 0.06 -17.91 11.13
C ARG A 83 1.33 -17.75 10.31
N ASN A 84 2.49 -17.97 10.90
CA ASN A 84 3.80 -17.83 10.25
C ASN A 84 4.04 -18.89 9.16
N ILE A 85 3.06 -19.10 8.27
CA ILE A 85 3.11 -19.98 7.08
C ILE A 85 3.54 -19.18 5.85
N ALA A 86 3.31 -17.86 5.86
CA ALA A 86 3.68 -16.92 4.81
C ALA A 86 4.20 -15.64 5.45
N LYS A 87 4.96 -14.84 4.70
CA LYS A 87 5.43 -13.53 5.17
C LYS A 87 4.26 -12.65 5.60
N PHE A 88 4.50 -11.81 6.60
CA PHE A 88 3.51 -10.83 7.07
C PHE A 88 3.04 -9.91 5.93
N SER A 89 3.96 -9.46 5.07
CA SER A 89 3.63 -8.67 3.88
C SER A 89 2.58 -9.35 3.00
N THR A 90 2.72 -10.65 2.75
CA THR A 90 1.74 -11.42 1.97
C THR A 90 0.35 -11.36 2.58
N TRP A 91 0.26 -11.52 3.91
CA TRP A 91 -1.02 -11.51 4.62
C TRP A 91 -1.70 -10.13 4.59
N ILE A 92 -0.97 -9.05 4.90
CA ILE A 92 -1.56 -7.71 4.96
C ILE A 92 -1.98 -7.20 3.57
N TYR A 93 -1.20 -7.47 2.51
CA TYR A 93 -1.59 -7.13 1.15
C TYR A 93 -2.76 -7.98 0.63
N THR A 94 -2.93 -9.20 1.13
CA THR A 94 -4.13 -10.00 0.84
C THR A 94 -5.38 -9.32 1.41
N ILE A 95 -5.33 -8.85 2.65
CA ILE A 95 -6.44 -8.14 3.29
C ILE A 95 -6.78 -6.87 2.48
N ALA A 96 -5.80 -6.00 2.25
CA ALA A 96 -5.98 -4.75 1.53
C ALA A 96 -6.49 -4.97 0.09
N GLY A 97 -5.91 -5.93 -0.62
CA GLY A 97 -6.32 -6.29 -1.98
C GLY A 97 -7.76 -6.82 -2.07
N ASN A 98 -8.20 -7.59 -1.09
CA ASN A 98 -9.59 -8.10 -1.05
C ASN A 98 -10.59 -6.98 -0.75
N LEU A 99 -10.27 -6.05 0.15
CA LEU A 99 -11.07 -4.86 0.41
C LEU A 99 -11.16 -3.97 -0.84
N ALA A 100 -10.04 -3.69 -1.49
CA ALA A 100 -10.00 -2.90 -2.72
C ALA A 100 -10.80 -3.53 -3.87
N LYS A 101 -10.67 -4.84 -4.09
CA LYS A 101 -11.48 -5.58 -5.08
C LYS A 101 -12.98 -5.48 -4.77
N THR A 102 -13.36 -5.56 -3.50
CA THR A 102 -14.75 -5.45 -3.05
C THR A 102 -15.30 -4.07 -3.38
N GLU A 103 -14.54 -3.01 -3.11
CA GLU A 103 -14.97 -1.64 -3.39
C GLU A 103 -15.08 -1.37 -4.90
N LEU A 104 -14.15 -1.85 -5.72
CA LEU A 104 -14.27 -1.76 -7.18
C LEU A 104 -15.52 -2.48 -7.72
N ARG A 105 -15.90 -3.63 -7.12
CA ARG A 105 -17.14 -4.34 -7.49
C ARG A 105 -18.38 -3.52 -7.11
N LYS A 106 -18.38 -2.88 -5.94
CA LYS A 106 -19.47 -1.98 -5.51
C LYS A 106 -19.58 -0.78 -6.45
N LYS A 107 -18.47 -0.11 -6.77
CA LYS A 107 -18.42 1.03 -7.71
C LYS A 107 -18.98 0.63 -9.09
N LYS A 108 -18.59 -0.53 -9.61
CA LYS A 108 -19.11 -1.06 -10.87
C LYS A 108 -20.63 -1.30 -10.81
N ARG A 109 -21.15 -1.89 -9.74
CA ARG A 109 -22.60 -2.12 -9.58
C ARG A 109 -23.37 -0.81 -9.51
N ARG A 110 -22.92 0.16 -8.69
CA ARG A 110 -23.55 1.49 -8.61
C ARG A 110 -23.61 2.18 -9.97
N LYS A 111 -22.50 2.11 -10.75
CA LYS A 111 -22.48 2.67 -12.10
C LYS A 111 -23.50 2.02 -13.03
N VAL A 112 -23.68 0.72 -12.96
CA VAL A 112 -24.69 -0.01 -13.77
C VAL A 112 -26.11 0.34 -13.33
N THR A 113 -26.40 0.45 -12.03
CA THR A 113 -27.71 0.84 -11.51
C THR A 113 -28.06 2.27 -11.91
N ASN A 114 -27.13 3.22 -11.76
CA ASN A 114 -27.35 4.62 -12.16
C ASN A 114 -27.59 4.76 -13.69
N LEU A 115 -26.90 3.95 -14.51
CA LEU A 115 -27.12 3.93 -15.98
C LEU A 115 -28.50 3.37 -16.37
N SER A 116 -29.11 2.52 -15.53
CA SER A 116 -30.47 2.02 -15.75
C SER A 116 -31.55 3.00 -15.30
N GLU A 117 -31.22 3.93 -14.40
CA GLU A 117 -32.14 4.93 -13.85
C GLU A 117 -32.00 6.32 -14.50
N MET A 118 -30.85 6.64 -15.11
CA MET A 118 -30.57 7.92 -15.77
C MET A 118 -30.14 7.65 -17.20
N GLY A 119 -30.96 8.12 -18.18
CA GLY A 119 -30.56 8.16 -19.57
C GLY A 119 -29.26 8.92 -19.75
N THR A 120 -28.34 8.32 -20.45
CA THR A 120 -27.07 8.81 -20.98
C THR A 120 -26.73 10.29 -20.70
N GLU A 121 -26.07 10.57 -19.59
CA GLU A 121 -25.21 11.74 -19.43
C GLU A 121 -23.79 11.26 -19.11
N ASP A 122 -22.90 11.51 -20.07
CA ASP A 122 -21.45 11.33 -19.92
C ASP A 122 -20.94 12.30 -18.86
N TRP A 123 -20.73 11.81 -17.63
CA TRP A 123 -19.98 12.53 -16.61
C TRP A 123 -18.49 12.26 -16.83
N GLU A 124 -17.88 13.11 -17.63
CA GLU A 124 -16.43 13.27 -17.70
C GLU A 124 -15.96 13.84 -16.35
N TYR A 125 -15.26 13.03 -15.56
CA TYR A 125 -14.69 13.45 -14.29
C TYR A 125 -13.60 14.49 -14.56
N GLN A 126 -13.93 15.75 -14.39
CA GLN A 126 -12.97 16.86 -14.43
C GLN A 126 -12.09 16.77 -13.18
N ILE A 127 -10.80 16.54 -13.41
CA ILE A 127 -9.78 16.59 -12.36
C ILE A 127 -9.65 18.05 -11.93
N PRO A 128 -9.70 18.38 -10.60
CA PRO A 128 -9.42 19.74 -10.14
C PRO A 128 -8.05 20.18 -10.63
N ALA A 129 -7.98 21.37 -11.25
CA ALA A 129 -6.72 21.96 -11.67
C ALA A 129 -5.86 22.22 -10.43
N VAL A 130 -4.71 21.56 -10.38
CA VAL A 130 -3.69 21.84 -9.36
C VAL A 130 -3.06 23.18 -9.67
N GLU A 131 -3.02 24.09 -8.70
CA GLU A 131 -2.36 25.38 -8.78
C GLU A 131 -0.92 25.23 -9.29
N ARG A 132 -0.54 26.18 -10.15
CA ARG A 132 0.75 26.23 -10.84
C ARG A 132 1.90 26.41 -9.85
N ASP A 133 2.70 25.39 -9.65
CA ASP A 133 4.00 25.51 -9.02
C ASP A 133 5.11 25.11 -10.03
N THR A 134 6.31 25.68 -9.87
CA THR A 134 7.50 25.69 -10.74
C THR A 134 7.70 24.48 -11.68
N GLY A 135 8.17 24.72 -12.91
CA GLY A 135 8.20 23.84 -14.09
C GLY A 135 8.61 22.38 -13.88
N ASP A 136 9.59 22.04 -13.07
CA ASP A 136 10.06 20.67 -12.84
C ASP A 136 9.02 19.83 -12.03
N LYS A 137 8.32 20.44 -11.09
CA LYS A 137 7.26 19.78 -10.33
C LYS A 137 6.03 19.49 -11.20
N VAL A 138 5.69 20.40 -12.11
CA VAL A 138 4.57 20.23 -13.05
C VAL A 138 4.83 19.05 -14.00
N GLN A 139 6.06 18.92 -14.52
CA GLN A 139 6.43 17.81 -15.40
C GLN A 139 6.42 16.47 -14.67
N SER A 140 6.90 16.43 -13.42
CA SER A 140 6.85 15.24 -12.58
C SER A 140 5.41 14.83 -12.24
N GLN A 141 4.53 15.78 -11.89
CA GLN A 141 3.12 15.53 -11.63
C GLN A 141 2.38 15.06 -12.88
N PHE A 142 2.69 15.61 -14.04
CA PHE A 142 2.10 15.17 -15.31
C PHE A 142 2.49 13.72 -15.63
N ALA A 143 3.79 13.38 -15.50
CA ALA A 143 4.27 12.00 -15.70
C ALA A 143 3.60 11.03 -14.72
N GLU A 144 3.46 11.41 -13.45
CA GLU A 144 2.79 10.62 -12.41
C GLU A 144 1.31 10.36 -12.78
N GLN A 145 0.60 11.37 -13.26
CA GLN A 145 -0.79 11.22 -13.70
C GLN A 145 -0.91 10.29 -14.91
N GLN A 146 -0.01 10.39 -15.87
CA GLN A 146 0.00 9.50 -17.04
C GLN A 146 0.27 8.06 -16.65
N ILE A 147 1.23 7.81 -15.75
CA ILE A 147 1.50 6.49 -15.19
C ILE A 147 0.26 5.95 -14.49
N GLN A 148 -0.39 6.76 -13.66
CA GLN A 148 -1.59 6.36 -12.94
C GLN A 148 -2.73 6.01 -13.90
N ARG A 149 -2.95 6.80 -14.95
CA ARG A 149 -3.95 6.51 -16.00
C ARG A 149 -3.64 5.19 -16.73
N ALA A 150 -2.37 4.98 -17.10
CA ALA A 150 -1.95 3.74 -17.75
C ALA A 150 -2.18 2.52 -16.84
N ILE A 151 -1.86 2.62 -15.54
CA ILE A 151 -2.15 1.56 -14.57
C ILE A 151 -3.66 1.31 -14.47
N GLN A 152 -4.49 2.37 -14.45
CA GLN A 152 -5.94 2.25 -14.36
C GLN A 152 -6.57 1.63 -15.60
N SER A 153 -5.98 1.80 -16.78
CA SER A 153 -6.47 1.20 -18.03
C SER A 153 -6.18 -0.30 -18.14
N LEU A 154 -5.22 -0.82 -17.35
CA LEU A 154 -4.96 -2.25 -17.32
C LEU A 154 -6.16 -3.06 -16.81
N PRO A 155 -6.44 -4.24 -17.38
CA PRO A 155 -7.32 -5.22 -16.75
C PRO A 155 -6.91 -5.51 -15.31
N LEU A 156 -7.90 -5.70 -14.42
CA LEU A 156 -7.68 -5.81 -12.97
C LEU A 156 -6.60 -6.84 -12.58
N HIS A 157 -6.58 -7.99 -13.25
CA HIS A 157 -5.62 -9.06 -12.98
C HIS A 157 -4.17 -8.73 -13.40
N PHE A 158 -3.98 -7.84 -14.40
CA PHE A 158 -2.66 -7.31 -14.77
C PHE A 158 -2.25 -6.18 -13.84
N ARG A 159 -3.19 -5.26 -13.55
CA ARG A 159 -2.98 -4.17 -12.60
C ARG A 159 -2.50 -4.67 -11.23
N THR A 160 -3.18 -5.68 -10.68
CA THR A 160 -2.82 -6.25 -9.37
C THR A 160 -1.38 -6.74 -9.32
N VAL A 161 -0.97 -7.55 -10.28
CA VAL A 161 0.36 -8.17 -10.22
C VAL A 161 1.49 -7.18 -10.50
N VAL A 162 1.27 -6.16 -11.35
CA VAL A 162 2.29 -5.15 -11.63
C VAL A 162 2.46 -4.20 -10.44
N ILE A 163 1.38 -3.79 -9.77
CA ILE A 163 1.49 -2.96 -8.55
C ILE A 163 2.24 -3.71 -7.46
N LEU A 164 1.90 -4.98 -7.21
CA LEU A 164 2.57 -5.79 -6.21
C LEU A 164 4.05 -6.02 -6.53
N ARG A 165 4.40 -6.20 -7.82
CA ARG A 165 5.77 -6.46 -8.23
C ARG A 165 6.63 -5.21 -8.36
N ASP A 166 6.13 -4.20 -9.09
CA ASP A 166 6.97 -3.09 -9.55
C ASP A 166 6.88 -1.87 -8.61
N ILE A 167 5.86 -1.81 -7.75
CA ILE A 167 5.71 -0.72 -6.77
C ILE A 167 5.96 -1.22 -5.34
N GLN A 168 5.46 -2.43 -4.99
CA GLN A 168 5.64 -2.99 -3.64
C GLN A 168 6.84 -3.95 -3.54
N GLU A 169 7.51 -4.23 -4.67
CA GLU A 169 8.74 -5.04 -4.76
C GLU A 169 8.61 -6.49 -4.23
N LEU A 170 7.38 -7.02 -4.19
CA LEU A 170 7.14 -8.37 -3.70
C LEU A 170 7.71 -9.43 -4.65
N SER A 171 8.12 -10.57 -4.12
CA SER A 171 8.57 -11.72 -4.92
C SER A 171 7.40 -12.36 -5.70
N TYR A 172 7.72 -13.10 -6.75
CA TYR A 172 6.70 -13.80 -7.54
C TYR A 172 5.94 -14.83 -6.68
N GLU A 173 6.62 -15.45 -5.73
CA GLU A 173 6.07 -16.42 -4.78
C GLU A 173 5.05 -15.78 -3.84
N GLU A 174 5.36 -14.59 -3.30
CA GLU A 174 4.45 -13.81 -2.46
C GLU A 174 3.22 -13.38 -3.27
N ILE A 175 3.44 -12.86 -4.48
CA ILE A 175 2.35 -12.45 -5.37
C ILE A 175 1.45 -13.64 -5.72
N SER A 176 2.03 -14.81 -6.01
CA SER A 176 1.28 -16.04 -6.29
C SER A 176 0.33 -16.40 -5.15
N LYS A 177 0.77 -16.23 -3.90
CA LYS A 177 -0.07 -16.45 -2.71
C LYS A 177 -1.16 -15.38 -2.56
N ILE A 178 -0.83 -14.09 -2.78
CA ILE A 178 -1.79 -12.98 -2.65
C ILE A 178 -2.92 -13.06 -3.70
N VAL A 179 -2.57 -13.40 -4.94
CA VAL A 179 -3.55 -13.45 -6.03
C VAL A 179 -4.12 -14.84 -6.31
N GLU A 180 -3.66 -15.85 -5.56
CA GLU A 180 -4.11 -17.24 -5.61
C GLU A 180 -4.04 -17.87 -7.00
N VAL A 181 -2.92 -17.66 -7.71
CA VAL A 181 -2.67 -18.25 -9.04
C VAL A 181 -1.26 -18.83 -9.11
N PRO A 182 -1.02 -19.84 -9.98
CA PRO A 182 0.29 -20.45 -10.15
C PRO A 182 1.39 -19.45 -10.52
N LEU A 183 2.62 -19.68 -10.07
CA LEU A 183 3.79 -18.85 -10.29
C LEU A 183 4.01 -18.51 -11.79
N GLY A 184 3.84 -19.49 -12.68
CA GLY A 184 3.92 -19.28 -14.12
C GLY A 184 2.89 -18.29 -14.65
N THR A 185 1.68 -18.30 -14.06
CA THR A 185 0.62 -17.32 -14.37
C THR A 185 0.99 -15.92 -13.88
N VAL A 186 1.59 -15.80 -12.70
CA VAL A 186 2.09 -14.51 -12.19
C VAL A 186 3.14 -13.93 -13.15
N LYS A 187 4.15 -14.73 -13.52
CA LYS A 187 5.22 -14.31 -14.45
C LYS A 187 4.64 -13.83 -15.79
N SER A 188 3.72 -14.59 -16.38
CA SER A 188 3.10 -14.22 -17.66
C SER A 188 2.23 -12.98 -17.55
N ARG A 189 1.48 -12.81 -16.45
CA ARG A 189 0.66 -11.61 -16.22
C ARG A 189 1.52 -10.35 -16.06
N ILE A 190 2.60 -10.41 -15.29
CA ILE A 190 3.53 -9.29 -15.10
C ILE A 190 4.15 -8.89 -16.44
N ASN A 191 4.64 -9.85 -17.22
CA ASN A 191 5.22 -9.56 -18.53
C ASN A 191 4.21 -8.88 -19.47
N ARG A 192 2.99 -9.41 -19.57
CA ARG A 192 1.92 -8.80 -20.40
C ARG A 192 1.52 -7.41 -19.88
N ALA A 193 1.43 -7.22 -18.56
CA ALA A 193 1.14 -5.92 -17.98
C ALA A 193 2.21 -4.88 -18.35
N ARG A 194 3.49 -5.24 -18.23
CA ARG A 194 4.62 -4.36 -18.59
C ARG A 194 4.62 -4.00 -20.08
N LEU A 195 4.35 -4.95 -20.96
CA LEU A 195 4.24 -4.69 -22.40
C LEU A 195 3.10 -3.69 -22.71
N GLN A 196 1.94 -3.86 -22.08
CA GLN A 196 0.83 -2.91 -22.27
C GLN A 196 1.17 -1.53 -21.71
N LEU A 197 1.79 -1.44 -20.50
CA LEU A 197 2.24 -0.16 -19.93
C LEU A 197 3.30 0.50 -20.82
N GLN A 198 4.25 -0.26 -21.34
CA GLN A 198 5.28 0.25 -22.24
C GLN A 198 4.67 0.87 -23.50
N GLU A 199 3.65 0.25 -24.07
CA GLU A 199 2.94 0.77 -25.22
C GLU A 199 2.21 2.09 -24.90
N MET A 200 1.47 2.13 -23.79
CA MET A 200 0.72 3.30 -23.35
C MET A 200 1.60 4.48 -22.94
N LEU A 201 2.83 4.22 -22.48
CA LEU A 201 3.75 5.22 -21.96
C LEU A 201 4.87 5.60 -22.97
N LYS A 202 4.77 5.17 -24.22
CA LYS A 202 5.76 5.50 -25.27
C LYS A 202 5.97 7.00 -25.46
N GLU A 203 4.91 7.78 -25.32
CA GLU A 203 4.93 9.24 -25.50
C GLU A 203 5.59 10.00 -24.33
N LEU A 204 5.88 9.31 -23.20
CA LEU A 204 6.57 9.88 -22.05
C LEU A 204 8.10 9.73 -22.12
N ARG A 205 8.61 9.15 -23.20
CA ARG A 205 10.05 9.04 -23.49
C ARG A 205 10.46 10.20 -24.37
#